data_4a6b7fb9e0ea63db44485537ea91418a
#
_entry.id   4a6b7fb9e0ea63db44485537ea91418a
#
_cell.length_a   1.000
_cell.length_b   1.000
_cell.length_c   1.000
_cell.angle_alpha   90.00
_cell.angle_beta   90.00
_cell.angle_gamma   90.00
#
_symmetry.space_group_name_H-M   'P 1'
#
loop_
_entity.id
_entity.type
_entity.pdbx_description
1 polymer ?
#
loop_
_entity_poly.entity_id
_entity_poly.type
_entity_poly.pdbx_seq_one_letter_code
_entity_poly.pdbx_strand_id
1 'polypeptide(L)'
;MSEQEPRNFLRRILPELKKLAKTLFPFLRTALPLFFCAHAVTTLVCAINADHLYLLAENFLQHPLLLALNVLPVLLVMLLLYYISRRMVFSIGLTAGLFAAMAIADSIKSSMRQEPLLPTDLTLAKEALAILKTFPDFTLLVGAFGIIFFLLLLILALLLAKGREFAPKARLKGIGGVLLCALLLNFCYASQPLYDSFPTIGNPNFQVNQYASRGLIYSFLHQANAMQVKKPNGYIADAFE
;
A
#
# COMPACT_ATOMS: atom_id res chain seq x y z
N MET A 1 45.16 -30.02 -15.45
CA MET A 1 43.76 -29.78 -15.03
C MET A 1 43.04 -29.28 -16.28
N SER A 2 42.10 -30.06 -16.80
CA SER A 2 41.61 -29.98 -18.16
C SER A 2 40.58 -28.83 -18.32
N GLU A 3 40.73 -28.03 -19.36
CA GLU A 3 39.80 -26.98 -19.87
C GLU A 3 38.36 -27.51 -20.17
N GLN A 4 38.10 -28.79 -19.97
CA GLN A 4 36.83 -29.44 -20.29
C GLN A 4 35.77 -29.31 -19.15
N GLU A 5 36.18 -29.14 -17.90
CA GLU A 5 35.23 -29.02 -16.77
C GLU A 5 34.34 -27.76 -16.83
N PRO A 6 34.86 -26.55 -17.11
CA PRO A 6 34.03 -25.37 -17.16
C PRO A 6 33.04 -25.38 -18.34
N ARG A 7 33.37 -26.02 -19.46
CA ARG A 7 32.48 -26.14 -20.62
C ARG A 7 31.30 -27.09 -20.35
N ASN A 8 31.52 -28.16 -19.60
CA ASN A 8 30.47 -29.12 -19.22
C ASN A 8 29.50 -28.50 -18.18
N PHE A 9 30.03 -27.71 -17.26
CA PHE A 9 29.23 -26.95 -16.27
C PHE A 9 28.31 -25.92 -16.97
N LEU A 10 28.85 -25.12 -17.88
CA LEU A 10 28.07 -24.15 -18.64
C LEU A 10 26.98 -24.80 -19.51
N ARG A 11 27.28 -25.95 -20.14
CA ARG A 11 26.30 -26.71 -20.93
C ARG A 11 25.12 -27.23 -20.13
N ARG A 12 25.31 -27.55 -18.84
CA ARG A 12 24.23 -27.98 -17.93
C ARG A 12 23.41 -26.83 -17.40
N ILE A 13 24.03 -25.70 -17.10
CA ILE A 13 23.33 -24.55 -16.48
C ILE A 13 22.62 -23.68 -17.53
N LEU A 14 23.16 -23.54 -18.74
CA LEU A 14 22.59 -22.68 -19.77
C LEU A 14 21.12 -23.00 -20.13
N PRO A 15 20.69 -24.27 -20.28
CA PRO A 15 19.30 -24.60 -20.53
C PRO A 15 18.38 -24.29 -19.33
N GLU A 16 18.84 -24.50 -18.08
CA GLU A 16 18.09 -24.15 -16.89
C GLU A 16 17.96 -22.63 -16.73
N LEU A 17 19.02 -21.86 -16.98
CA LEU A 17 18.97 -20.40 -17.00
C LEU A 17 18.03 -19.88 -18.09
N LYS A 18 18.06 -20.47 -19.30
CA LYS A 18 17.14 -20.11 -20.39
C LYS A 18 15.68 -20.41 -20.03
N LYS A 19 15.43 -21.55 -19.35
CA LYS A 19 14.08 -21.91 -18.87
C LYS A 19 13.60 -20.97 -17.77
N LEU A 20 14.47 -20.64 -16.83
CA LEU A 20 14.22 -19.66 -15.77
C LEU A 20 13.96 -18.27 -16.36
N ALA A 21 14.80 -17.81 -17.30
CA ALA A 21 14.62 -16.53 -17.99
C ALA A 21 13.30 -16.48 -18.76
N LYS A 22 12.94 -17.56 -19.47
CA LYS A 22 11.67 -17.64 -20.22
C LYS A 22 10.45 -17.57 -19.31
N THR A 23 10.55 -18.04 -18.08
CA THR A 23 9.49 -17.96 -17.07
C THR A 23 9.48 -16.62 -16.34
N LEU A 24 10.67 -16.07 -16.05
CA LEU A 24 10.83 -14.85 -15.26
C LEU A 24 10.57 -13.57 -16.09
N PHE A 25 10.98 -13.59 -17.37
CA PHE A 25 10.87 -12.41 -18.24
C PHE A 25 9.44 -11.88 -18.41
N PRO A 26 8.40 -12.71 -18.70
CA PRO A 26 7.03 -12.21 -18.79
C PRO A 26 6.48 -11.74 -17.45
N PHE A 27 6.96 -12.28 -16.32
CA PHE A 27 6.62 -11.81 -14.98
C PHE A 27 7.26 -10.45 -14.70
N LEU A 28 8.57 -10.31 -14.91
CA LEU A 28 9.30 -9.04 -14.74
C LEU A 28 8.74 -7.92 -15.62
N ARG A 29 8.41 -8.22 -16.87
CA ARG A 29 7.80 -7.25 -17.79
C ARG A 29 6.49 -6.66 -17.26
N THR A 30 5.79 -7.38 -16.39
CA THR A 30 4.52 -6.93 -15.80
C THR A 30 4.73 -6.33 -14.41
N ALA A 31 5.55 -6.98 -13.59
CA ALA A 31 5.78 -6.56 -12.21
C ALA A 31 6.60 -5.27 -12.11
N LEU A 32 7.58 -5.09 -13.00
CA LEU A 32 8.47 -3.93 -12.96
C LEU A 32 7.74 -2.59 -13.13
N PRO A 33 6.89 -2.38 -14.15
CA PRO A 33 6.10 -1.16 -14.26
C PRO A 33 5.17 -0.92 -13.07
N LEU A 34 4.54 -1.98 -12.55
CA LEU A 34 3.68 -1.87 -11.38
C LEU A 34 4.47 -1.50 -10.12
N PHE A 35 5.68 -2.02 -9.98
CA PHE A 35 6.59 -1.67 -8.89
C PHE A 35 6.97 -0.18 -8.94
N PHE A 36 7.35 0.35 -10.09
CA PHE A 36 7.64 1.79 -10.24
C PHE A 36 6.39 2.65 -9.99
N CYS A 37 5.23 2.23 -10.47
CA CYS A 37 3.97 2.92 -10.19
C CYS A 37 3.61 2.88 -8.70
N ALA A 38 3.86 1.76 -8.01
CA ALA A 38 3.63 1.65 -6.57
C ALA A 38 4.54 2.61 -5.79
N HIS A 39 5.81 2.74 -6.18
CA HIS A 39 6.72 3.75 -5.62
C HIS A 39 6.20 5.18 -5.85
N ALA A 40 5.78 5.51 -7.07
CA ALA A 40 5.24 6.82 -7.40
C ALA A 40 3.98 7.14 -6.58
N VAL A 41 3.07 6.18 -6.41
CA VAL A 41 1.88 6.35 -5.57
C VAL A 41 2.26 6.53 -4.10
N THR A 42 3.20 5.73 -3.58
CA THR A 42 3.69 5.88 -2.20
C THR A 42 4.33 7.26 -1.99
N THR A 43 5.15 7.72 -2.93
CA THR A 43 5.75 9.06 -2.88
C THR A 43 4.69 10.16 -2.90
N LEU A 44 3.65 10.02 -3.72
CA LEU A 44 2.52 10.96 -3.75
C LEU A 44 1.80 11.00 -2.40
N VAL A 45 1.50 9.85 -1.81
CA VAL A 45 0.87 9.73 -0.47
C VAL A 45 1.73 10.45 0.59
N CYS A 46 3.04 10.21 0.57
CA CYS A 46 3.97 10.87 1.47
C CYS A 46 4.03 12.38 1.25
N ALA A 47 4.00 12.84 -0.01
CA ALA A 47 4.03 14.26 -0.35
C ALA A 47 2.77 15.02 0.09
N ILE A 48 1.61 14.37 0.10
CA ILE A 48 0.35 14.97 0.57
C ILE A 48 0.39 15.18 2.09
N ASN A 49 1.03 14.28 2.84
CA ASN A 49 0.92 14.23 4.31
C ASN A 49 2.16 14.71 5.06
N ALA A 50 3.24 15.00 4.38
CA ALA A 50 4.49 15.35 5.06
C ALA A 50 4.71 16.85 5.05
N ASP A 51 4.50 17.51 6.19
CA ASP A 51 5.00 18.87 6.40
C ASP A 51 6.53 18.97 6.23
N HIS A 52 7.23 17.84 6.45
CA HIS A 52 8.68 17.71 6.33
C HIS A 52 9.05 16.50 5.46
N LEU A 53 8.64 16.54 4.20
CA LEU A 53 8.88 15.44 3.23
C LEU A 53 10.36 15.03 3.14
N TYR A 54 11.29 15.97 3.28
CA TYR A 54 12.72 15.69 3.24
C TYR A 54 13.19 14.80 4.40
N LEU A 55 12.62 14.97 5.62
CA LEU A 55 12.94 14.12 6.78
C LEU A 55 12.42 12.69 6.61
N LEU A 56 11.23 12.56 6.04
CA LEU A 56 10.70 11.23 5.71
C LEU A 56 11.53 10.55 4.62
N ALA A 57 11.95 11.32 3.61
CA ALA A 57 12.84 10.80 2.56
C ALA A 57 14.20 10.37 3.13
N GLU A 58 14.76 11.12 4.06
CA GLU A 58 15.98 10.75 4.77
C GLU A 58 15.79 9.45 5.57
N ASN A 59 14.69 9.31 6.32
CA ASN A 59 14.36 8.08 7.02
C ASN A 59 14.24 6.88 6.08
N PHE A 60 13.62 7.05 4.91
CA PHE A 60 13.50 5.99 3.92
C PHE A 60 14.85 5.58 3.31
N LEU A 61 15.76 6.53 3.13
CA LEU A 61 17.12 6.24 2.65
C LEU A 61 17.97 5.53 3.70
N GLN A 62 17.84 5.92 4.97
CA GLN A 62 18.55 5.29 6.09
C GLN A 62 17.96 3.91 6.44
N HIS A 63 16.65 3.73 6.24
CA HIS A 63 15.91 2.51 6.55
C HIS A 63 15.15 1.98 5.34
N PRO A 64 15.81 1.31 4.38
CA PRO A 64 15.15 0.82 3.15
C PRO A 64 14.03 -0.18 3.41
N LEU A 65 14.05 -0.88 4.56
CA LEU A 65 12.95 -1.73 4.99
C LEU A 65 11.68 -0.92 5.26
N LEU A 66 11.80 0.27 5.85
CA LEU A 66 10.68 1.17 6.10
C LEU A 66 10.02 1.62 4.77
N LEU A 67 10.83 1.96 3.78
CA LEU A 67 10.34 2.26 2.43
C LEU A 67 9.60 1.05 1.85
N ALA A 68 10.19 -0.14 1.94
CA ALA A 68 9.55 -1.36 1.45
C ALA A 68 8.21 -1.63 2.12
N LEU A 69 8.09 -1.43 3.45
CA LEU A 69 6.85 -1.60 4.21
C LEU A 69 5.75 -0.59 3.79
N ASN A 70 6.10 0.57 3.24
CA ASN A 70 5.13 1.50 2.67
C ASN A 70 4.75 1.17 1.21
N VAL A 71 5.70 0.69 0.40
CA VAL A 71 5.49 0.40 -1.03
C VAL A 71 4.79 -0.94 -1.26
N LEU A 72 5.13 -1.97 -0.47
CA LEU A 72 4.62 -3.32 -0.69
C LEU A 72 3.08 -3.43 -0.60
N PRO A 73 2.37 -2.79 0.34
CA PRO A 73 0.91 -2.83 0.37
C PRO A 73 0.30 -2.23 -0.90
N VAL A 74 0.84 -1.11 -1.38
CA VAL A 74 0.38 -0.45 -2.62
C VAL A 74 0.58 -1.40 -3.80
N LEU A 75 1.76 -2.03 -3.89
CA LEU A 75 2.08 -3.00 -4.94
C LEU A 75 1.15 -4.22 -4.88
N LEU A 76 0.86 -4.75 -3.69
CA LEU A 76 -0.02 -5.92 -3.53
C LEU A 76 -1.46 -5.60 -3.93
N VAL A 77 -2.00 -4.45 -3.53
CA VAL A 77 -3.33 -3.99 -3.98
C VAL A 77 -3.35 -3.81 -5.49
N MET A 78 -2.32 -3.19 -6.06
CA MET A 78 -2.18 -2.98 -7.50
C MET A 78 -2.10 -4.30 -8.27
N LEU A 79 -1.32 -5.28 -7.79
CA LEU A 79 -1.23 -6.61 -8.38
C LEU A 79 -2.56 -7.37 -8.26
N LEU A 80 -3.23 -7.31 -7.10
CA LEU A 80 -4.51 -7.95 -6.89
C LEU A 80 -5.56 -7.43 -7.90
N LEU A 81 -5.69 -6.09 -7.99
CA LEU A 81 -6.60 -5.44 -8.93
C LEU A 81 -6.23 -5.75 -10.40
N TYR A 82 -4.94 -5.87 -10.70
CA TYR A 82 -4.49 -6.27 -12.03
C TYR A 82 -4.88 -7.72 -12.38
N TYR A 83 -4.72 -8.66 -11.46
CA TYR A 83 -5.16 -10.04 -11.69
C TYR A 83 -6.69 -10.15 -11.77
N ILE A 84 -7.44 -9.30 -11.07
CA ILE A 84 -8.91 -9.26 -11.12
C ILE A 84 -9.38 -8.63 -12.43
N SER A 85 -8.94 -7.41 -12.75
CA SER A 85 -9.41 -6.62 -13.89
C SER A 85 -8.77 -7.00 -15.22
N ARG A 86 -7.57 -7.62 -15.18
CA ARG A 86 -6.68 -7.87 -16.33
C ARG A 86 -6.21 -6.59 -17.05
N ARG A 87 -6.45 -5.42 -16.49
CA ARG A 87 -6.16 -4.10 -17.09
C ARG A 87 -5.24 -3.31 -16.20
N MET A 88 -3.99 -3.11 -16.67
CA MET A 88 -2.93 -2.48 -15.91
C MET A 88 -3.26 -1.03 -15.56
N VAL A 89 -3.75 -0.25 -16.53
CA VAL A 89 -4.09 1.16 -16.34
C VAL A 89 -5.19 1.34 -15.30
N PHE A 90 -6.24 0.49 -15.36
CA PHE A 90 -7.31 0.50 -14.37
C PHE A 90 -6.80 0.16 -12.97
N SER A 91 -5.95 -0.86 -12.84
CA SER A 91 -5.36 -1.26 -11.57
C SER A 91 -4.53 -0.12 -10.95
N ILE A 92 -3.67 0.52 -11.74
CA ILE A 92 -2.85 1.66 -11.29
C ILE A 92 -3.75 2.83 -10.87
N GLY A 93 -4.71 3.22 -11.72
CA GLY A 93 -5.60 4.35 -11.46
C GLY A 93 -6.44 4.15 -10.20
N LEU A 94 -7.07 2.98 -10.07
CA LEU A 94 -7.90 2.69 -8.88
C LEU A 94 -7.05 2.64 -7.59
N THR A 95 -5.87 2.02 -7.65
CA THR A 95 -4.96 1.98 -6.49
C THR A 95 -4.49 3.40 -6.12
N ALA A 96 -4.07 4.20 -7.10
CA ALA A 96 -3.66 5.58 -6.87
C ALA A 96 -4.77 6.41 -6.23
N GLY A 97 -6.01 6.28 -6.74
CA GLY A 97 -7.17 6.98 -6.18
C GLY A 97 -7.49 6.57 -4.74
N LEU A 98 -7.45 5.28 -4.44
CA LEU A 98 -7.69 4.78 -3.08
C LEU A 98 -6.66 5.33 -2.07
N PHE A 99 -5.38 5.23 -2.40
CA PHE A 99 -4.32 5.71 -1.49
C PHE A 99 -4.23 7.24 -1.44
N ALA A 100 -4.52 7.95 -2.53
CA ALA A 100 -4.61 9.41 -2.52
C ALA A 100 -5.80 9.89 -1.66
N ALA A 101 -6.95 9.24 -1.76
CA ALA A 101 -8.10 9.56 -0.90
C ALA A 101 -7.78 9.34 0.58
N MET A 102 -7.07 8.25 0.92
CA MET A 102 -6.59 8.00 2.28
C MET A 102 -5.63 9.09 2.76
N ALA A 103 -4.70 9.51 1.90
CA ALA A 103 -3.73 10.57 2.21
C ALA A 103 -4.41 11.93 2.43
N ILE A 104 -5.38 12.28 1.59
CA ILE A 104 -6.16 13.52 1.74
C ILE A 104 -6.98 13.50 3.04
N ALA A 105 -7.61 12.36 3.36
CA ALA A 105 -8.36 12.21 4.60
C ALA A 105 -7.46 12.37 5.84
N ASP A 106 -6.27 11.79 5.80
CA ASP A 106 -5.25 11.95 6.86
C ASP A 106 -4.79 13.39 7.00
N SER A 107 -4.47 14.05 5.90
CA SER A 107 -4.03 15.45 5.88
C SER A 107 -5.11 16.39 6.45
N ILE A 108 -6.38 16.19 6.08
CA ILE A 108 -7.50 16.98 6.63
C ILE A 108 -7.65 16.73 8.14
N LYS A 109 -7.63 15.46 8.57
CA LYS A 109 -7.77 15.12 9.99
C LYS A 109 -6.60 15.67 10.81
N SER A 110 -5.38 15.48 10.34
CA SER A 110 -4.17 15.97 11.02
C SER A 110 -4.15 17.49 11.15
N SER A 111 -4.60 18.22 10.13
CA SER A 111 -4.67 19.69 10.19
C SER A 111 -5.74 20.21 11.17
N MET A 112 -6.87 19.50 11.30
CA MET A 112 -8.01 19.93 12.14
C MET A 112 -7.90 19.45 13.59
N ARG A 113 -7.40 18.22 13.82
CA ARG A 113 -7.43 17.58 15.13
C ARG A 113 -6.06 17.27 15.71
N GLN A 114 -4.97 17.48 14.95
CA GLN A 114 -3.62 17.05 15.30
C GLN A 114 -3.53 15.55 15.60
N GLU A 115 -4.35 14.76 14.91
CA GLU A 115 -4.40 13.31 15.02
C GLU A 115 -4.31 12.69 13.63
N PRO A 116 -3.58 11.58 13.44
CA PRO A 116 -3.52 10.91 12.16
C PRO A 116 -4.82 10.15 11.87
N LEU A 117 -4.98 9.71 10.61
CA LEU A 117 -6.07 8.82 10.22
C LEU A 117 -5.86 7.44 10.86
N LEU A 118 -6.83 7.02 11.65
CA LEU A 118 -6.83 5.73 12.32
C LEU A 118 -7.78 4.75 11.62
N PRO A 119 -7.54 3.44 11.70
CA PRO A 119 -8.47 2.44 11.15
C PRO A 119 -9.88 2.52 11.74
N THR A 120 -10.02 2.97 13.00
CA THR A 120 -11.33 3.24 13.66
C THR A 120 -12.12 4.33 12.95
N ASP A 121 -11.46 5.29 12.30
CA ASP A 121 -12.16 6.37 11.61
C ASP A 121 -13.00 5.83 10.43
N LEU A 122 -12.64 4.67 9.88
CA LEU A 122 -13.45 4.02 8.85
C LEU A 122 -14.84 3.60 9.37
N THR A 123 -14.96 3.33 10.66
CA THR A 123 -16.26 3.02 11.29
C THR A 123 -17.11 4.27 11.49
N LEU A 124 -16.48 5.45 11.57
CA LEU A 124 -17.08 6.76 11.75
C LEU A 124 -17.36 7.49 10.42
N ALA A 125 -17.30 6.77 9.29
CA ALA A 125 -17.48 7.38 7.95
C ALA A 125 -18.81 8.13 7.81
N LYS A 126 -19.87 7.70 8.50
CA LYS A 126 -21.17 8.42 8.50
C LYS A 126 -21.08 9.78 9.18
N GLU A 127 -20.31 9.86 10.27
CA GLU A 127 -20.09 11.12 11.00
C GLU A 127 -19.17 12.05 10.20
N ALA A 128 -18.15 11.50 9.54
CA ALA A 128 -17.31 12.27 8.63
C ALA A 128 -18.11 12.88 7.47
N LEU A 129 -19.10 12.18 6.92
CA LEU A 129 -20.03 12.73 5.92
C LEU A 129 -20.92 13.84 6.50
N ALA A 130 -21.27 13.79 7.78
CA ALA A 130 -22.01 14.87 8.44
C ALA A 130 -21.14 16.13 8.58
N ILE A 131 -19.85 15.99 8.86
CA ILE A 131 -18.89 17.10 8.92
C ILE A 131 -18.68 17.73 7.55
N LEU A 132 -18.67 16.95 6.45
CA LEU A 132 -18.58 17.48 5.09
C LEU A 132 -19.67 18.49 4.76
N LYS A 133 -20.86 18.35 5.36
CA LYS A 133 -21.98 19.31 5.19
C LYS A 133 -21.71 20.69 5.78
N THR A 134 -20.70 20.84 6.62
CA THR A 134 -20.29 22.12 7.20
C THR A 134 -19.32 22.90 6.32
N PHE A 135 -18.80 22.26 5.25
CA PHE A 135 -17.94 22.94 4.30
C PHE A 135 -18.75 23.84 3.35
N PRO A 136 -18.14 24.92 2.84
CA PRO A 136 -18.80 25.78 1.85
C PRO A 136 -19.24 24.95 0.63
N ASP A 137 -20.43 25.25 0.10
CA ASP A 137 -21.01 24.54 -1.07
C ASP A 137 -20.06 24.46 -2.26
N PHE A 138 -19.26 25.51 -2.47
CA PHE A 138 -18.24 25.53 -3.53
C PHE A 138 -17.17 24.44 -3.36
N THR A 139 -16.70 24.22 -2.13
CA THR A 139 -15.67 23.17 -1.84
C THR A 139 -16.27 21.79 -2.06
N LEU A 140 -17.52 21.57 -1.65
CA LEU A 140 -18.23 20.32 -1.90
C LEU A 140 -18.46 20.10 -3.40
N LEU A 141 -18.82 21.15 -4.14
CA LEU A 141 -19.04 21.09 -5.58
C LEU A 141 -17.76 20.71 -6.33
N VAL A 142 -16.63 21.38 -6.04
CA VAL A 142 -15.31 21.07 -6.65
C VAL A 142 -14.87 19.64 -6.31
N GLY A 143 -15.04 19.22 -5.05
CA GLY A 143 -14.73 17.86 -4.63
C GLY A 143 -15.59 16.82 -5.36
N ALA A 144 -16.89 17.05 -5.48
CA ALA A 144 -17.80 16.17 -6.20
C ALA A 144 -17.44 16.07 -7.70
N PHE A 145 -17.15 17.18 -8.36
CA PHE A 145 -16.68 17.18 -9.75
C PHE A 145 -15.36 16.42 -9.90
N GLY A 146 -14.41 16.62 -8.98
CA GLY A 146 -13.15 15.87 -8.98
C GLY A 146 -13.35 14.37 -8.88
N ILE A 147 -14.22 13.92 -7.98
CA ILE A 147 -14.56 12.50 -7.81
C ILE A 147 -15.25 11.94 -9.07
N ILE A 148 -16.24 12.65 -9.59
CA ILE A 148 -16.97 12.23 -10.80
C ILE A 148 -16.00 12.13 -11.98
N PHE A 149 -15.15 13.13 -12.19
CA PHE A 149 -14.14 13.13 -13.25
C PHE A 149 -13.18 11.96 -13.11
N PHE A 150 -12.67 11.70 -11.89
CA PHE A 150 -11.80 10.57 -11.62
C PHE A 150 -12.48 9.23 -11.92
N LEU A 151 -13.73 9.05 -11.49
CA LEU A 151 -14.50 7.84 -11.78
C LEU A 151 -14.74 7.65 -13.29
N LEU A 152 -15.02 8.73 -14.02
CA LEU A 152 -15.14 8.69 -15.49
C LEU A 152 -13.82 8.25 -16.14
N LEU A 153 -12.68 8.77 -15.68
CA LEU A 153 -11.36 8.33 -16.18
C LEU A 153 -11.10 6.85 -15.88
N LEU A 154 -11.48 6.35 -14.71
CA LEU A 154 -11.37 4.93 -14.37
C LEU A 154 -12.26 4.06 -15.25
N ILE A 155 -13.50 4.47 -15.50
CA ILE A 155 -14.41 3.76 -16.41
C ILE A 155 -13.83 3.76 -17.82
N LEU A 156 -13.35 4.90 -18.30
CA LEU A 156 -12.71 5.02 -19.61
C LEU A 156 -11.48 4.12 -19.72
N ALA A 157 -10.62 4.10 -18.69
CA ALA A 157 -9.48 3.20 -18.61
C ALA A 157 -9.93 1.73 -18.61
N LEU A 158 -11.04 1.39 -17.96
CA LEU A 158 -11.61 0.06 -17.98
C LEU A 158 -12.13 -0.33 -19.37
N LEU A 159 -12.73 0.61 -20.09
CA LEU A 159 -13.31 0.34 -21.41
C LEU A 159 -12.24 0.30 -22.51
N LEU A 160 -11.31 1.26 -22.52
CA LEU A 160 -10.33 1.44 -23.60
C LEU A 160 -9.04 0.64 -23.41
N ALA A 161 -8.61 0.41 -22.16
CA ALA A 161 -7.38 -0.32 -21.91
C ALA A 161 -7.50 -1.78 -22.34
N LYS A 162 -6.59 -2.22 -23.20
CA LYS A 162 -6.54 -3.60 -23.66
C LYS A 162 -6.21 -4.53 -22.49
N GLY A 163 -7.12 -5.44 -22.18
CA GLY A 163 -6.92 -6.44 -21.14
C GLY A 163 -5.90 -7.49 -21.57
N ARG A 164 -5.12 -8.00 -20.61
CA ARG A 164 -4.22 -9.12 -20.85
C ARG A 164 -4.98 -10.43 -20.63
N GLU A 165 -4.88 -11.34 -21.58
CA GLU A 165 -5.42 -12.68 -21.40
C GLU A 165 -4.49 -13.50 -20.51
N PHE A 166 -5.02 -14.00 -19.41
CA PHE A 166 -4.35 -14.96 -18.53
C PHE A 166 -5.07 -16.29 -18.62
N ALA A 167 -4.33 -17.39 -18.69
CA ALA A 167 -4.91 -18.70 -18.44
C ALA A 167 -5.55 -18.69 -17.04
N PRO A 168 -6.78 -19.25 -16.86
CA PRO A 168 -7.50 -19.21 -15.58
C PRO A 168 -6.68 -19.72 -14.40
N LYS A 169 -5.91 -20.79 -14.60
CA LYS A 169 -5.00 -21.35 -13.57
C LYS A 169 -3.87 -20.39 -13.19
N ALA A 170 -3.30 -19.67 -14.15
CA ALA A 170 -2.22 -18.68 -13.88
C ALA A 170 -2.77 -17.48 -13.11
N ARG A 171 -3.98 -17.04 -13.45
CA ARG A 171 -4.68 -15.96 -12.74
C ARG A 171 -4.94 -16.31 -11.28
N LEU A 172 -5.52 -17.50 -11.04
CA LEU A 172 -5.80 -17.97 -9.68
C LEU A 172 -4.52 -18.11 -8.84
N LYS A 173 -3.43 -18.64 -9.42
CA LYS A 173 -2.12 -18.71 -8.78
C LYS A 173 -1.57 -17.32 -8.45
N GLY A 174 -1.75 -16.33 -9.34
CA GLY A 174 -1.35 -14.94 -9.11
C GLY A 174 -2.10 -14.31 -7.93
N ILE A 175 -3.43 -14.45 -7.90
CA ILE A 175 -4.27 -13.96 -6.80
C ILE A 175 -3.86 -14.65 -5.49
N GLY A 176 -3.74 -15.98 -5.49
CA GLY A 176 -3.32 -16.74 -4.31
C GLY A 176 -1.93 -16.34 -3.79
N GLY A 177 -0.97 -16.11 -4.70
CA GLY A 177 0.36 -15.62 -4.36
C GLY A 177 0.32 -14.24 -3.72
N VAL A 178 -0.45 -13.30 -4.26
CA VAL A 178 -0.61 -11.95 -3.69
C VAL A 178 -1.23 -12.01 -2.30
N LEU A 179 -2.29 -12.82 -2.12
CA LEU A 179 -2.95 -12.98 -0.81
C LEU A 179 -2.01 -13.65 0.21
N LEU A 180 -1.23 -14.64 -0.21
CA LEU A 180 -0.22 -15.26 0.65
C LEU A 180 0.86 -14.25 1.07
N CYS A 181 1.37 -13.45 0.13
CA CYS A 181 2.32 -12.38 0.45
C CYS A 181 1.71 -11.34 1.40
N ALA A 182 0.46 -10.95 1.21
CA ALA A 182 -0.23 -10.04 2.11
C ALA A 182 -0.36 -10.62 3.53
N LEU A 183 -0.70 -11.91 3.64
CA LEU A 183 -0.78 -12.61 4.91
C LEU A 183 0.58 -12.65 5.63
N LEU A 184 1.66 -12.98 4.90
CA LEU A 184 3.01 -13.01 5.46
C LEU A 184 3.47 -11.61 5.90
N LEU A 185 3.22 -10.59 5.09
CA LEU A 185 3.54 -9.20 5.45
C LEU A 185 2.75 -8.71 6.66
N ASN A 186 1.55 -9.23 6.90
CA ASN A 186 0.77 -8.86 8.07
C ASN A 186 1.49 -9.12 9.40
N PHE A 187 2.35 -10.15 9.46
CA PHE A 187 3.19 -10.38 10.64
C PHE A 187 4.19 -9.22 10.88
N CYS A 188 4.71 -8.61 9.80
CA CYS A 188 5.58 -7.44 9.92
C CYS A 188 4.80 -6.22 10.45
N TYR A 189 3.57 -6.02 9.98
CA TYR A 189 2.71 -4.92 10.45
C TYR A 189 2.21 -5.13 11.87
N ALA A 190 2.01 -6.37 12.31
CA ALA A 190 1.61 -6.67 13.69
C ALA A 190 2.78 -6.59 14.70
N SER A 191 4.02 -6.47 14.24
CA SER A 191 5.21 -6.49 15.09
C SER A 191 5.47 -5.13 15.73
N GLN A 192 5.15 -4.96 17.01
CA GLN A 192 5.48 -3.77 17.79
C GLN A 192 7.00 -3.51 17.87
N PRO A 193 7.87 -4.52 18.14
CA PRO A 193 9.31 -4.30 18.16
C PRO A 193 9.88 -3.77 16.84
N LEU A 194 9.32 -4.23 15.70
CA LEU A 194 9.73 -3.72 14.39
C LEU A 194 9.28 -2.27 14.21
N TYR A 195 8.06 -1.94 14.64
CA TYR A 195 7.54 -0.57 14.56
C TYR A 195 8.39 0.40 15.37
N ASP A 196 8.77 0.03 16.60
CA ASP A 196 9.56 0.85 17.52
C ASP A 196 11.05 0.95 17.12
N SER A 197 11.53 0.04 16.26
CA SER A 197 12.92 0.08 15.76
C SER A 197 13.19 1.26 14.81
N PHE A 198 12.14 1.84 14.21
CA PHE A 198 12.29 2.99 13.33
C PHE A 198 12.23 4.31 14.11
N PRO A 199 13.12 5.28 13.79
CA PRO A 199 13.19 6.55 14.50
C PRO A 199 11.90 7.36 14.30
N THR A 200 11.56 8.15 15.32
CA THR A 200 10.47 9.14 15.26
C THR A 200 11.06 10.54 15.20
N ILE A 201 10.65 11.32 14.21
CA ILE A 201 11.01 12.72 14.06
C ILE A 201 10.10 13.55 14.98
N GLY A 202 10.69 14.34 15.87
CA GLY A 202 9.94 15.09 16.87
C GLY A 202 9.60 14.29 18.12
N ASN A 203 8.49 14.61 18.79
CA ASN A 203 8.11 13.96 20.04
C ASN A 203 7.45 12.59 19.74
N PRO A 204 8.04 11.48 20.22
CA PRO A 204 7.54 10.13 19.95
C PRO A 204 6.16 9.83 20.58
N ASN A 205 5.72 10.64 21.55
CA ASN A 205 4.42 10.45 22.20
C ASN A 205 3.25 10.96 21.34
N PHE A 206 3.51 11.76 20.31
CA PHE A 206 2.48 12.21 19.38
C PHE A 206 2.37 11.25 18.19
N GLN A 207 1.19 10.69 18.00
CA GLN A 207 0.90 9.76 16.90
C GLN A 207 1.13 10.40 15.52
N VAL A 208 0.84 11.70 15.35
CA VAL A 208 1.13 12.44 14.11
C VAL A 208 2.61 12.37 13.75
N ASN A 209 3.50 12.55 14.72
CA ASN A 209 4.94 12.47 14.51
C ASN A 209 5.39 11.05 14.13
N GLN A 210 4.78 10.02 14.72
CA GLN A 210 5.04 8.63 14.36
C GLN A 210 4.65 8.35 12.90
N TYR A 211 3.45 8.81 12.48
CA TYR A 211 2.96 8.66 11.11
C TYR A 211 3.81 9.44 10.11
N ALA A 212 4.15 10.70 10.42
CA ALA A 212 5.03 11.53 9.59
C ALA A 212 6.42 10.92 9.42
N SER A 213 6.94 10.22 10.45
CA SER A 213 8.28 9.63 10.43
C SER A 213 8.36 8.28 9.74
N ARG A 214 7.31 7.47 9.86
CA ARG A 214 7.29 6.08 9.37
C ARG A 214 6.47 5.90 8.11
N GLY A 215 5.74 6.92 7.68
CA GLY A 215 4.83 6.90 6.54
C GLY A 215 3.43 6.44 6.92
N LEU A 216 2.44 7.07 6.28
CA LEU A 216 1.01 6.84 6.53
C LEU A 216 0.62 5.37 6.35
N ILE A 217 1.06 4.73 5.27
CA ILE A 217 0.60 3.39 4.90
C ILE A 217 1.06 2.35 5.93
N TYR A 218 2.34 2.38 6.30
CA TYR A 218 2.89 1.47 7.30
C TYR A 218 2.26 1.68 8.66
N SER A 219 2.17 2.93 9.12
CA SER A 219 1.61 3.28 10.43
C SER A 219 0.14 2.92 10.54
N PHE A 220 -0.66 3.16 9.47
CA PHE A 220 -2.07 2.79 9.43
C PHE A 220 -2.27 1.27 9.53
N LEU A 221 -1.49 0.47 8.78
CA LEU A 221 -1.56 -0.99 8.81
C LEU A 221 -1.07 -1.56 10.14
N HIS A 222 -0.04 -0.95 10.75
CA HIS A 222 0.40 -1.31 12.09
C HIS A 222 -0.70 -1.08 13.10
N GLN A 223 -1.33 0.09 13.08
CA GLN A 223 -2.40 0.45 14.00
C GLN A 223 -3.64 -0.44 13.83
N ALA A 224 -3.96 -0.86 12.61
CA ALA A 224 -5.05 -1.80 12.35
C ALA A 224 -4.85 -3.15 13.05
N ASN A 225 -3.60 -3.58 13.20
CA ASN A 225 -3.25 -4.79 13.96
C ASN A 225 -3.21 -4.54 15.48
N ALA A 226 -2.74 -3.37 15.92
CA ALA A 226 -2.65 -3.00 17.32
C ALA A 226 -4.02 -2.80 17.99
N MET A 227 -5.04 -2.44 17.22
CA MET A 227 -6.42 -2.23 17.68
C MET A 227 -7.16 -3.49 18.12
N GLN A 228 -6.59 -4.68 17.95
CA GLN A 228 -7.14 -5.89 18.57
C GLN A 228 -6.91 -5.81 20.09
N VAL A 229 -7.81 -5.10 20.77
CA VAL A 229 -7.82 -5.04 22.24
C VAL A 229 -8.00 -6.45 22.78
N LYS A 230 -6.91 -7.04 23.27
CA LYS A 230 -7.00 -8.29 24.04
C LYS A 230 -7.69 -7.97 25.34
N LYS A 231 -8.82 -8.68 25.63
CA LYS A 231 -9.44 -8.61 26.95
C LYS A 231 -8.36 -8.91 27.99
N PRO A 232 -8.24 -8.10 29.08
CA PRO A 232 -7.30 -8.40 30.15
C PRO A 232 -7.57 -9.80 30.72
N ASN A 233 -6.51 -10.51 31.09
CA ASN A 233 -6.67 -11.79 31.80
C ASN A 233 -7.49 -11.57 33.08
N GLY A 234 -8.62 -12.26 33.18
CA GLY A 234 -9.53 -12.10 34.31
C GLY A 234 -10.72 -11.13 34.10
N TYR A 235 -10.91 -10.62 32.89
CA TYR A 235 -12.10 -9.83 32.55
C TYR A 235 -13.34 -10.74 32.55
N ILE A 236 -14.19 -10.58 33.54
CA ILE A 236 -15.51 -11.23 33.64
C ILE A 236 -16.53 -10.18 33.20
N ALA A 237 -17.20 -10.41 32.07
CA ALA A 237 -18.19 -9.47 31.53
C ALA A 237 -19.39 -9.26 32.46
N ASP A 238 -19.71 -10.28 33.26
CA ASP A 238 -20.88 -10.32 34.12
C ASP A 238 -20.65 -9.71 35.53
N ALA A 239 -19.51 -9.08 35.77
CA ALA A 239 -19.20 -8.46 37.06
C ALA A 239 -19.86 -7.08 37.28
N PHE A 240 -20.60 -6.59 36.27
CA PHE A 240 -21.21 -5.24 36.26
C PHE A 240 -22.73 -5.23 35.98
N GLU A 241 -23.42 -6.39 36.09
CA GLU A 241 -24.88 -6.44 36.10
C GLU A 241 -25.43 -6.41 37.55
#